data_c25b0febbd20b47f1633bc9dcbe91111
#
_entry.id   c25b0febbd20b47f1633bc9dcbe91111
#
_cell.length_a   1.000
_cell.length_b   1.000
_cell.length_c   1.000
_cell.angle_alpha   90.00
_cell.angle_beta   90.00
_cell.angle_gamma   90.00
#
_symmetry.space_group_name_H-M   'P 1'
#
loop_
_entity.id
_entity.type
_entity.pdbx_description
1 polymer ?
#
loop_
_entity_poly.entity_id
_entity_poly.type
_entity_poly.pdbx_seq_one_letter_code
_entity_poly.pdbx_strand_id
1 'polypeptide(L)'
;VRFTIAAGLMALIRPSSLKAFKGETLKYGIFLGVALGFSYITQTIGLILSTAAITSFITGLYVVLTPLLIWIFFRKKPKAIVALGVVLATTGLAFITIKDAQFDFGQIWTMLCALGFALHIVGLSKWSPGKDVYALTVIQLATVAVICWIGAVPNGLVVPNDFDVWFALVITAVFATALGFFFQTWAQSIMDPSRVAIILTMEVVFAAAISVAVGQEVLSLQTIIGGLLMLAAMLLIEWPRNGQNSEELVYEPMPH
;
A
#
# COMPACT_ATOMS: atom_id res chain seq x y z
N VAL A 1 5.47 -8.95 -14.67
CA VAL A 1 5.96 -7.95 -15.64
C VAL A 1 6.06 -6.57 -15.01
N ARG A 2 4.98 -5.99 -14.41
CA ARG A 2 4.95 -4.63 -13.82
C ARG A 2 6.11 -4.37 -12.84
N PHE A 3 6.32 -5.24 -11.87
CA PHE A 3 7.40 -5.09 -10.87
C PHE A 3 8.80 -5.25 -11.47
N THR A 4 8.95 -6.08 -12.50
CA THR A 4 10.22 -6.23 -13.22
C THR A 4 10.60 -4.94 -13.95
N ILE A 5 9.63 -4.32 -14.64
CA ILE A 5 9.84 -3.03 -15.32
C ILE A 5 10.20 -1.96 -14.28
N ALA A 6 9.45 -1.88 -13.18
CA ALA A 6 9.68 -0.87 -12.14
C ALA A 6 11.07 -1.02 -11.48
N ALA A 7 11.43 -2.22 -11.04
CA ALA A 7 12.74 -2.49 -10.43
C ALA A 7 13.89 -2.25 -11.41
N GLY A 8 13.75 -2.72 -12.65
CA GLY A 8 14.74 -2.52 -13.71
C GLY A 8 14.95 -1.05 -14.06
N LEU A 9 13.85 -0.29 -14.24
CA LEU A 9 13.92 1.14 -14.52
C LEU A 9 14.61 1.90 -13.39
N MET A 10 14.24 1.65 -12.14
CA MET A 10 14.88 2.29 -10.99
C MET A 10 16.36 1.92 -10.90
N ALA A 11 16.73 0.66 -11.11
CA ALA A 11 18.14 0.24 -11.09
C ALA A 11 18.96 0.91 -12.21
N LEU A 12 18.35 1.14 -13.39
CA LEU A 12 18.97 1.84 -14.51
C LEU A 12 19.14 3.34 -14.26
N ILE A 13 18.15 4.00 -13.64
CA ILE A 13 18.21 5.45 -13.32
C ILE A 13 19.30 5.73 -12.29
N ARG A 14 19.44 4.89 -11.26
CA ARG A 14 20.46 5.06 -10.22
C ARG A 14 21.25 3.77 -9.98
N PRO A 15 22.20 3.42 -10.86
CA PRO A 15 23.00 2.18 -10.71
C PRO A 15 23.81 2.14 -9.41
N SER A 16 24.15 3.31 -8.85
CA SER A 16 24.85 3.41 -7.56
C SER A 16 24.06 2.80 -6.39
N SER A 17 22.73 2.72 -6.48
CA SER A 17 21.89 2.05 -5.48
C SER A 17 22.20 0.57 -5.31
N LEU A 18 22.70 -0.09 -6.37
CA LEU A 18 23.10 -1.49 -6.33
C LEU A 18 24.27 -1.74 -5.36
N LYS A 19 25.10 -0.71 -5.10
CA LYS A 19 26.19 -0.79 -4.11
C LYS A 19 25.67 -0.93 -2.68
N ALA A 20 24.44 -0.47 -2.41
CA ALA A 20 23.77 -0.59 -1.12
C ALA A 20 23.06 -1.94 -0.92
N PHE A 21 23.12 -2.85 -1.91
CA PHE A 21 22.57 -4.22 -1.83
C PHE A 21 23.44 -5.10 -0.92
N LYS A 22 23.69 -4.66 0.32
CA LYS A 22 24.56 -5.33 1.29
C LYS A 22 23.96 -5.26 2.68
N GLY A 23 24.35 -6.23 3.51
CA GLY A 23 24.04 -6.25 4.94
C GLY A 23 22.55 -6.10 5.24
N GLU A 24 22.23 -5.20 6.14
CA GLU A 24 20.87 -5.00 6.61
C GLU A 24 19.90 -4.45 5.55
N THR A 25 20.35 -3.57 4.65
CA THR A 25 19.50 -3.03 3.59
C THR A 25 18.99 -4.14 2.67
N LEU A 26 19.86 -5.07 2.28
CA LEU A 26 19.48 -6.24 1.48
C LEU A 26 18.53 -7.14 2.25
N LYS A 27 18.86 -7.47 3.51
CA LYS A 27 18.03 -8.32 4.37
C LYS A 27 16.62 -7.76 4.54
N TYR A 28 16.50 -6.50 4.93
CA TYR A 28 15.19 -5.87 5.16
C TYR A 28 14.44 -5.63 3.86
N GLY A 29 15.11 -5.27 2.77
CA GLY A 29 14.49 -5.12 1.46
C GLY A 29 13.87 -6.43 0.96
N ILE A 30 14.56 -7.57 1.16
CA ILE A 30 14.00 -8.89 0.84
C ILE A 30 12.79 -9.20 1.74
N PHE A 31 12.90 -8.98 3.05
CA PHE A 31 11.80 -9.24 3.99
C PHE A 31 10.54 -8.45 3.62
N LEU A 32 10.72 -7.16 3.35
CA LEU A 32 9.64 -6.26 2.90
C LEU A 32 9.08 -6.69 1.55
N GLY A 33 9.94 -7.08 0.62
CA GLY A 33 9.54 -7.59 -0.69
C GLY A 33 8.77 -8.91 -0.60
N VAL A 34 9.11 -9.79 0.34
CA VAL A 34 8.35 -11.03 0.60
C VAL A 34 6.96 -10.72 1.13
N ALA A 35 6.85 -9.83 2.13
CA ALA A 35 5.54 -9.43 2.67
C ALA A 35 4.66 -8.81 1.57
N LEU A 36 5.25 -7.92 0.76
CA LEU A 36 4.57 -7.28 -0.35
C LEU A 36 4.17 -8.27 -1.44
N GLY A 37 5.07 -9.18 -1.83
CA GLY A 37 4.81 -10.22 -2.84
C GLY A 37 3.71 -11.19 -2.41
N PHE A 38 3.73 -11.60 -1.14
CA PHE A 38 2.66 -12.39 -0.54
C PHE A 38 1.31 -11.65 -0.63
N SER A 39 1.29 -10.35 -0.30
CA SER A 39 0.08 -9.53 -0.39
C SER A 39 -0.48 -9.49 -1.81
N TYR A 40 0.37 -9.28 -2.82
CA TYR A 40 -0.09 -9.23 -4.21
C TYR A 40 -0.58 -10.58 -4.75
N ILE A 41 0.03 -11.69 -4.34
CA ILE A 41 -0.46 -13.03 -4.72
C ILE A 41 -1.83 -13.29 -4.10
N THR A 42 -1.97 -13.06 -2.79
CA THR A 42 -3.24 -13.28 -2.09
C THR A 42 -4.32 -12.33 -2.56
N GLN A 43 -3.98 -11.08 -2.93
CA GLN A 43 -4.91 -10.14 -3.57
C GLN A 43 -5.39 -10.65 -4.93
N THR A 44 -4.48 -11.17 -5.74
CA THR A 44 -4.84 -11.70 -7.06
C THR A 44 -5.78 -12.89 -6.94
N ILE A 45 -5.54 -13.81 -5.99
CA ILE A 45 -6.44 -14.93 -5.73
C ILE A 45 -7.81 -14.40 -5.23
N GLY A 46 -7.81 -13.44 -4.34
CA GLY A 46 -9.03 -12.78 -3.86
C GLY A 46 -9.84 -12.16 -4.99
N LEU A 47 -9.20 -11.46 -5.93
CA LEU A 47 -9.84 -10.85 -7.10
C LEU A 47 -10.44 -11.87 -8.09
N ILE A 48 -9.84 -13.06 -8.19
CA ILE A 48 -10.38 -14.15 -9.04
C ILE A 48 -11.63 -14.77 -8.42
N LEU A 49 -11.69 -14.83 -7.08
CA LEU A 49 -12.73 -15.54 -6.34
C LEU A 49 -13.82 -14.61 -5.79
N SER A 50 -13.65 -13.29 -5.87
CA SER A 50 -14.57 -12.29 -5.33
C SER A 50 -14.69 -11.08 -6.26
N THR A 51 -15.57 -10.13 -5.93
CA THR A 51 -15.72 -8.89 -6.70
C THR A 51 -14.58 -7.91 -6.41
N ALA A 52 -14.24 -7.07 -7.39
CA ALA A 52 -13.22 -6.04 -7.23
C ALA A 52 -13.56 -5.05 -6.10
N ALA A 53 -14.85 -4.70 -5.92
CA ALA A 53 -15.31 -3.80 -4.88
C ALA A 53 -15.07 -4.39 -3.48
N ILE A 54 -15.47 -5.64 -3.24
CA ILE A 54 -15.26 -6.33 -1.96
C ILE A 54 -13.77 -6.53 -1.68
N THR A 55 -13.01 -6.95 -2.69
CA THR A 55 -11.56 -7.11 -2.58
C THR A 55 -10.89 -5.79 -2.23
N SER A 56 -11.27 -4.67 -2.86
CA SER A 56 -10.71 -3.35 -2.56
C SER A 56 -11.04 -2.91 -1.13
N PHE A 57 -12.29 -3.12 -0.67
CA PHE A 57 -12.68 -2.82 0.70
C PHE A 57 -11.85 -3.59 1.72
N ILE A 58 -11.79 -4.93 1.57
CA ILE A 58 -11.09 -5.78 2.54
C ILE A 58 -9.57 -5.49 2.50
N THR A 59 -8.99 -5.26 1.32
CA THR A 59 -7.59 -4.83 1.21
C THR A 59 -7.37 -3.54 1.99
N GLY A 60 -8.25 -2.54 1.84
CA GLY A 60 -8.15 -1.26 2.54
C GLY A 60 -8.22 -1.38 4.07
N LEU A 61 -8.67 -2.50 4.62
CA LEU A 61 -8.63 -2.74 6.07
C LEU A 61 -7.20 -2.81 6.65
N TYR A 62 -6.15 -2.78 5.80
CA TYR A 62 -4.78 -2.57 6.31
C TYR A 62 -4.68 -1.30 7.16
N VAL A 63 -5.56 -0.30 6.96
CA VAL A 63 -5.62 0.92 7.76
C VAL A 63 -5.98 0.64 9.22
N VAL A 64 -6.81 -0.38 9.47
CA VAL A 64 -7.17 -0.85 10.81
C VAL A 64 -6.09 -1.78 11.37
N LEU A 65 -5.60 -2.68 10.53
CA LEU A 65 -4.61 -3.68 10.94
C LEU A 65 -3.26 -3.05 11.29
N THR A 66 -2.85 -1.96 10.62
CA THR A 66 -1.57 -1.28 10.89
C THR A 66 -1.44 -0.82 12.34
N PRO A 67 -2.32 0.03 12.92
CA PRO A 67 -2.21 0.42 14.32
C PRO A 67 -2.42 -0.75 15.29
N LEU A 68 -3.20 -1.75 14.91
CA LEU A 68 -3.37 -2.96 15.71
C LEU A 68 -2.06 -3.75 15.82
N LEU A 69 -1.36 -3.95 14.70
CA LEU A 69 -0.05 -4.61 14.67
C LEU A 69 1.01 -3.82 15.44
N ILE A 70 1.00 -2.48 15.35
CA ILE A 70 1.88 -1.63 16.15
C ILE A 70 1.63 -1.86 17.63
N TRP A 71 0.38 -1.90 18.04
CA TRP A 71 0.04 -2.16 19.43
C TRP A 71 0.46 -3.56 19.89
N ILE A 72 0.23 -4.58 19.07
CA ILE A 72 0.59 -5.96 19.40
C ILE A 72 2.12 -6.14 19.49
N PHE A 73 2.88 -5.68 18.49
CA PHE A 73 4.31 -5.93 18.40
C PHE A 73 5.16 -4.97 19.25
N PHE A 74 4.75 -3.72 19.35
CA PHE A 74 5.54 -2.68 20.02
C PHE A 74 4.89 -2.17 21.32
N ARG A 75 3.72 -2.70 21.68
CA ARG A 75 2.94 -2.29 22.86
C ARG A 75 2.62 -0.79 22.93
N LYS A 76 2.76 -0.08 21.79
CA LYS A 76 2.40 1.34 21.67
C LYS A 76 0.91 1.44 21.31
N LYS A 77 0.07 1.90 22.24
CA LYS A 77 -1.36 2.13 21.99
C LYS A 77 -1.54 3.26 20.98
N PRO A 78 -2.44 3.12 20.00
CA PRO A 78 -2.73 4.21 19.05
C PRO A 78 -3.28 5.43 19.82
N LYS A 79 -2.87 6.63 19.42
CA LYS A 79 -3.47 7.88 19.94
C LYS A 79 -4.96 7.90 19.55
N ALA A 80 -5.82 8.49 20.41
CA ALA A 80 -7.27 8.54 20.18
C ALA A 80 -7.65 9.13 18.80
N ILE A 81 -6.87 10.11 18.33
CA ILE A 81 -7.09 10.72 17.01
C ILE A 81 -6.80 9.76 15.86
N VAL A 82 -5.79 8.88 16.00
CA VAL A 82 -5.50 7.84 15.01
C VAL A 82 -6.65 6.83 15.01
N ALA A 83 -7.14 6.43 16.18
CA ALA A 83 -8.29 5.53 16.28
C ALA A 83 -9.54 6.15 15.63
N LEU A 84 -9.82 7.42 15.85
CA LEU A 84 -10.92 8.14 15.20
C LEU A 84 -10.73 8.21 13.68
N GLY A 85 -9.52 8.54 13.22
CA GLY A 85 -9.20 8.55 11.79
C GLY A 85 -9.38 7.18 11.12
N VAL A 86 -8.98 6.10 11.80
CA VAL A 86 -9.20 4.72 11.36
C VAL A 86 -10.70 4.42 11.21
N VAL A 87 -11.52 4.79 12.19
CA VAL A 87 -12.98 4.59 12.14
C VAL A 87 -13.58 5.37 10.96
N LEU A 88 -13.21 6.64 10.79
CA LEU A 88 -13.71 7.47 9.68
C LEU A 88 -13.27 6.91 8.32
N ALA A 89 -12.00 6.55 8.17
CA ALA A 89 -11.46 6.01 6.92
C ALA A 89 -12.13 4.68 6.56
N THR A 90 -12.29 3.78 7.53
CA THR A 90 -12.95 2.47 7.32
C THR A 90 -14.42 2.63 6.97
N THR A 91 -15.13 3.54 7.64
CA THR A 91 -16.52 3.84 7.33
C THR A 91 -16.65 4.44 5.94
N GLY A 92 -15.81 5.40 5.58
CA GLY A 92 -15.80 6.00 4.24
C GLY A 92 -15.50 4.99 3.15
N LEU A 93 -14.52 4.12 3.37
CA LEU A 93 -14.15 3.03 2.47
C LEU A 93 -15.32 2.06 2.28
N ALA A 94 -16.05 1.70 3.35
CA ALA A 94 -17.24 0.86 3.28
C ALA A 94 -18.33 1.51 2.42
N PHE A 95 -18.58 2.81 2.58
CA PHE A 95 -19.57 3.54 1.78
C PHE A 95 -19.26 3.53 0.28
N ILE A 96 -17.98 3.66 -0.10
CA ILE A 96 -17.57 3.67 -1.52
C ILE A 96 -17.68 2.27 -2.13
N THR A 97 -17.31 1.23 -1.39
CA THR A 97 -17.01 -0.08 -1.98
C THR A 97 -18.10 -1.13 -1.78
N ILE A 98 -18.88 -1.06 -0.68
CA ILE A 98 -19.89 -2.08 -0.39
C ILE A 98 -21.24 -1.66 -0.99
N LYS A 99 -21.63 -2.31 -2.09
CA LYS A 99 -22.97 -2.18 -2.68
C LYS A 99 -23.83 -3.41 -2.40
N ASP A 100 -23.25 -4.61 -2.52
CA ASP A 100 -23.89 -5.90 -2.22
C ASP A 100 -22.84 -6.83 -1.58
N ALA A 101 -23.02 -7.16 -0.32
CA ALA A 101 -22.06 -8.00 0.42
C ALA A 101 -22.57 -9.43 0.53
N GLN A 102 -22.01 -10.33 -0.29
CA GLN A 102 -22.13 -11.77 -0.09
C GLN A 102 -20.77 -12.31 0.36
N PHE A 103 -20.77 -13.21 1.36
CA PHE A 103 -19.55 -13.86 1.82
C PHE A 103 -19.09 -14.90 0.79
N ASP A 104 -17.86 -14.79 0.34
CA ASP A 104 -17.20 -15.76 -0.52
C ASP A 104 -15.78 -16.12 -0.03
N PHE A 105 -15.20 -17.19 -0.59
CA PHE A 105 -13.89 -17.69 -0.16
C PHE A 105 -12.75 -16.73 -0.56
N GLY A 106 -12.95 -15.87 -1.53
CA GLY A 106 -12.00 -14.84 -1.95
C GLY A 106 -11.72 -13.81 -0.87
N GLN A 107 -12.71 -13.57 0.01
CA GLN A 107 -12.55 -12.62 1.13
C GLN A 107 -11.49 -13.07 2.14
N ILE A 108 -11.31 -14.37 2.35
CA ILE A 108 -10.26 -14.90 3.23
C ILE A 108 -8.88 -14.57 2.64
N TRP A 109 -8.69 -14.81 1.34
CA TRP A 109 -7.44 -14.48 0.65
C TRP A 109 -7.16 -12.98 0.68
N THR A 110 -8.19 -12.17 0.53
CA THR A 110 -8.07 -10.71 0.58
C THR A 110 -7.77 -10.22 2.01
N MET A 111 -8.27 -10.89 3.05
CA MET A 111 -7.91 -10.57 4.44
C MET A 111 -6.43 -10.87 4.70
N LEU A 112 -5.90 -11.98 4.18
CA LEU A 112 -4.47 -12.28 4.23
C LEU A 112 -3.65 -11.22 3.47
N CYS A 113 -4.14 -10.72 2.35
CA CYS A 113 -3.55 -9.61 1.62
C CYS A 113 -3.48 -8.35 2.50
N ALA A 114 -4.59 -7.94 3.12
CA ALA A 114 -4.63 -6.78 4.00
C ALA A 114 -3.64 -6.90 5.18
N LEU A 115 -3.55 -8.10 5.77
CA LEU A 115 -2.56 -8.38 6.82
C LEU A 115 -1.13 -8.25 6.30
N GLY A 116 -0.84 -8.78 5.12
CA GLY A 116 0.48 -8.67 4.48
C GLY A 116 0.86 -7.22 4.17
N PHE A 117 -0.07 -6.39 3.66
CA PHE A 117 0.17 -4.95 3.48
C PHE A 117 0.40 -4.23 4.80
N ALA A 118 -0.38 -4.53 5.84
CA ALA A 118 -0.16 -3.94 7.16
C ALA A 118 1.22 -4.31 7.74
N LEU A 119 1.64 -5.57 7.60
CA LEU A 119 2.98 -6.01 7.99
C LEU A 119 4.08 -5.32 7.19
N HIS A 120 3.88 -5.13 5.88
CA HIS A 120 4.80 -4.38 5.03
C HIS A 120 4.91 -2.92 5.49
N ILE A 121 3.78 -2.23 5.75
CA ILE A 121 3.75 -0.86 6.23
C ILE A 121 4.48 -0.73 7.57
N VAL A 122 4.19 -1.59 8.54
CA VAL A 122 4.86 -1.61 9.86
C VAL A 122 6.35 -1.91 9.72
N GLY A 123 6.70 -2.90 8.91
CA GLY A 123 8.10 -3.27 8.64
C GLY A 123 8.88 -2.15 7.97
N LEU A 124 8.27 -1.46 7.00
CA LEU A 124 8.88 -0.33 6.30
C LEU A 124 9.23 0.80 7.28
N SER A 125 8.29 1.17 8.13
CA SER A 125 8.51 2.21 9.14
C SER A 125 9.56 1.82 10.19
N LYS A 126 9.72 0.53 10.46
CA LYS A 126 10.75 0.05 11.38
C LYS A 126 12.14 0.03 10.74
N TRP A 127 12.26 -0.38 9.49
CA TRP A 127 13.54 -0.70 8.88
C TRP A 127 14.03 0.29 7.83
N SER A 128 13.21 1.25 7.38
CA SER A 128 13.63 2.28 6.42
C SER A 128 14.39 3.46 7.03
N PRO A 129 14.19 3.87 8.31
CA PRO A 129 14.95 4.98 8.87
C PRO A 129 16.45 4.74 8.82
N GLY A 130 17.19 5.75 8.34
CA GLY A 130 18.64 5.70 8.21
C GLY A 130 19.20 4.79 7.10
N LYS A 131 18.35 4.18 6.29
CA LYS A 131 18.74 3.37 5.12
C LYS A 131 18.64 4.16 3.82
N ASP A 132 19.32 3.71 2.77
CA ASP A 132 19.09 4.23 1.42
C ASP A 132 17.69 3.80 0.94
N VAL A 133 16.74 4.73 1.04
CA VAL A 133 15.34 4.54 0.64
C VAL A 133 15.22 4.03 -0.80
N TYR A 134 16.04 4.56 -1.69
CA TYR A 134 16.01 4.16 -3.10
C TYR A 134 16.45 2.70 -3.28
N ALA A 135 17.58 2.32 -2.68
CA ALA A 135 18.07 0.95 -2.73
C ALA A 135 17.07 -0.02 -2.09
N LEU A 136 16.49 0.36 -0.94
CA LEU A 136 15.48 -0.43 -0.25
C LEU A 136 14.26 -0.67 -1.16
N THR A 137 13.79 0.36 -1.88
CA THR A 137 12.69 0.25 -2.83
C THR A 137 13.03 -0.69 -3.98
N VAL A 138 14.21 -0.55 -4.59
CA VAL A 138 14.62 -1.43 -5.70
C VAL A 138 14.69 -2.89 -5.25
N ILE A 139 15.25 -3.17 -4.06
CA ILE A 139 15.36 -4.54 -3.54
C ILE A 139 13.98 -5.15 -3.32
N GLN A 140 13.06 -4.42 -2.67
CA GLN A 140 11.73 -4.96 -2.41
C GLN A 140 10.94 -5.19 -3.72
N LEU A 141 11.00 -4.27 -4.70
CA LEU A 141 10.34 -4.46 -5.99
C LEU A 141 10.94 -5.62 -6.80
N ALA A 142 12.26 -5.78 -6.78
CA ALA A 142 12.93 -6.92 -7.40
C ALA A 142 12.50 -8.24 -6.73
N THR A 143 12.40 -8.27 -5.40
CA THR A 143 11.93 -9.45 -4.66
C THR A 143 10.48 -9.79 -5.02
N VAL A 144 9.59 -8.81 -5.10
CA VAL A 144 8.21 -9.01 -5.56
C VAL A 144 8.18 -9.54 -6.98
N ALA A 145 9.01 -8.99 -7.89
CA ALA A 145 9.10 -9.47 -9.25
C ALA A 145 9.46 -10.97 -9.31
N VAL A 146 10.49 -11.38 -8.55
CA VAL A 146 10.90 -12.80 -8.48
C VAL A 146 9.76 -13.69 -7.96
N ILE A 147 9.10 -13.28 -6.87
CA ILE A 147 7.97 -14.04 -6.29
C ILE A 147 6.82 -14.17 -7.30
N CYS A 148 6.47 -13.08 -7.98
CA CYS A 148 5.42 -13.09 -9.00
C CYS A 148 5.79 -13.97 -10.20
N TRP A 149 7.07 -13.99 -10.62
CA TRP A 149 7.53 -14.89 -11.68
C TRP A 149 7.45 -16.35 -11.27
N ILE A 150 7.87 -16.69 -10.04
CA ILE A 150 7.75 -18.05 -9.50
C ILE A 150 6.28 -18.51 -9.50
N GLY A 151 5.34 -17.64 -9.15
CA GLY A 151 3.91 -17.95 -9.16
C GLY A 151 3.28 -18.00 -10.56
N ALA A 152 3.86 -17.29 -11.55
CA ALA A 152 3.29 -17.20 -12.90
C ALA A 152 3.76 -18.33 -13.83
N VAL A 153 5.03 -18.76 -13.71
CA VAL A 153 5.64 -19.75 -14.63
C VAL A 153 4.86 -21.07 -14.72
N PRO A 154 4.38 -21.67 -13.60
CA PRO A 154 3.65 -22.93 -13.65
C PRO A 154 2.33 -22.86 -14.44
N ASN A 155 1.72 -21.68 -14.52
CA ASN A 155 0.42 -21.47 -15.18
C ASN A 155 0.54 -21.08 -16.68
N GLY A 156 1.76 -21.04 -17.19
CA GLY A 156 2.06 -20.57 -18.55
C GLY A 156 2.12 -19.04 -18.65
N LEU A 157 3.04 -18.55 -19.44
CA LEU A 157 3.23 -17.12 -19.66
C LEU A 157 2.39 -16.67 -20.84
N VAL A 158 1.39 -15.86 -20.58
CA VAL A 158 0.62 -15.19 -21.62
C VAL A 158 1.22 -13.80 -21.87
N VAL A 159 1.75 -13.59 -23.08
CA VAL A 159 2.25 -12.28 -23.50
C VAL A 159 1.10 -11.55 -24.20
N PRO A 160 0.65 -10.40 -23.69
CA PRO A 160 -0.39 -9.63 -24.36
C PRO A 160 0.07 -9.18 -25.75
N ASN A 161 -0.79 -9.32 -26.74
CA ASN A 161 -0.52 -8.83 -28.11
C ASN A 161 -1.05 -7.41 -28.34
N ASP A 162 -1.76 -6.84 -27.36
CA ASP A 162 -2.41 -5.55 -27.46
C ASP A 162 -1.49 -4.44 -26.95
N PHE A 163 -1.37 -3.36 -27.74
CA PHE A 163 -0.58 -2.18 -27.40
C PHE A 163 -1.14 -1.47 -26.15
N ASP A 164 -2.46 -1.39 -26.00
CA ASP A 164 -3.11 -0.70 -24.87
C ASP A 164 -2.77 -1.39 -23.55
N VAL A 165 -2.67 -2.72 -23.54
CA VAL A 165 -2.24 -3.48 -22.36
C VAL A 165 -0.80 -3.18 -22.00
N TRP A 166 0.11 -3.10 -22.98
CA TRP A 166 1.51 -2.74 -22.73
C TRP A 166 1.66 -1.29 -22.26
N PHE A 167 0.89 -0.38 -22.84
CA PHE A 167 0.86 1.02 -22.42
C PHE A 167 0.40 1.16 -20.96
N ALA A 168 -0.69 0.49 -20.58
CA ALA A 168 -1.17 0.45 -19.21
C ALA A 168 -0.15 -0.18 -18.25
N LEU A 169 0.53 -1.26 -18.67
CA LEU A 169 1.59 -1.89 -17.89
C LEU A 169 2.76 -0.95 -17.63
N VAL A 170 3.22 -0.21 -18.63
CA VAL A 170 4.35 0.73 -18.48
C VAL A 170 3.95 1.90 -17.59
N ILE A 171 2.79 2.52 -17.81
CA ILE A 171 2.29 3.61 -16.97
C ILE A 171 2.18 3.16 -15.51
N THR A 172 1.54 2.02 -15.26
CA THR A 172 1.38 1.52 -13.89
C THR A 172 2.72 1.09 -13.27
N ALA A 173 3.67 0.58 -14.06
CA ALA A 173 5.01 0.25 -13.58
C ALA A 173 5.79 1.50 -13.15
N VAL A 174 5.70 2.59 -13.92
CA VAL A 174 6.43 3.83 -13.63
C VAL A 174 5.76 4.61 -12.49
N PHE A 175 4.49 4.97 -12.65
CA PHE A 175 3.82 5.89 -11.72
C PHE A 175 3.30 5.18 -10.47
N ALA A 176 2.52 4.12 -10.62
CA ALA A 176 1.92 3.44 -9.47
C ALA A 176 2.91 2.51 -8.74
N THR A 177 3.92 1.99 -9.44
CA THR A 177 4.85 1.04 -8.80
C THR A 177 6.18 1.70 -8.44
N ALA A 178 6.97 2.16 -9.41
CA ALA A 178 8.30 2.71 -9.11
C ALA A 178 8.21 3.98 -8.25
N LEU A 179 7.46 4.98 -8.69
CA LEU A 179 7.29 6.23 -7.96
C LEU A 179 6.44 6.05 -6.70
N GLY A 180 5.34 5.30 -6.79
CA GLY A 180 4.46 5.06 -5.64
C GLY A 180 5.19 4.41 -4.47
N PHE A 181 5.90 3.30 -4.70
CA PHE A 181 6.68 2.63 -3.65
C PHE A 181 7.90 3.42 -3.20
N PHE A 182 8.52 4.20 -4.08
CA PHE A 182 9.59 5.11 -3.66
C PHE A 182 9.08 6.16 -2.68
N PHE A 183 8.00 6.87 -3.01
CA PHE A 183 7.41 7.87 -2.13
C PHE A 183 6.85 7.24 -0.86
N GLN A 184 6.25 6.07 -0.94
CA GLN A 184 5.79 5.33 0.24
C GLN A 184 6.97 4.99 1.17
N THR A 185 8.05 4.43 0.64
CA THR A 185 9.24 4.07 1.41
C THR A 185 9.87 5.32 2.04
N TRP A 186 9.94 6.42 1.29
CA TRP A 186 10.45 7.69 1.80
C TRP A 186 9.56 8.24 2.92
N ALA A 187 8.26 8.34 2.71
CA ALA A 187 7.32 8.83 3.71
C ALA A 187 7.39 7.99 5.00
N GLN A 188 7.42 6.66 4.88
CA GLN A 188 7.50 5.77 6.03
C GLN A 188 8.87 5.77 6.73
N SER A 189 9.91 6.32 6.11
CA SER A 189 11.20 6.53 6.79
C SER A 189 11.19 7.72 7.77
N ILE A 190 10.19 8.60 7.67
CA ILE A 190 10.09 9.85 8.45
C ILE A 190 8.73 10.07 9.13
N MET A 191 7.71 9.25 8.79
CA MET A 191 6.34 9.41 9.27
C MET A 191 5.84 8.18 10.03
N ASP A 192 4.86 8.40 10.92
CA ASP A 192 4.16 7.30 11.62
C ASP A 192 3.42 6.38 10.63
N PRO A 193 3.58 5.04 10.75
CA PRO A 193 2.97 4.09 9.84
C PRO A 193 1.44 4.14 9.79
N SER A 194 0.78 4.46 10.91
CA SER A 194 -0.68 4.59 10.93
C SER A 194 -1.17 5.80 10.14
N ARG A 195 -0.41 6.91 10.15
CA ARG A 195 -0.70 8.08 9.32
C ARG A 195 -0.56 7.74 7.84
N VAL A 196 0.56 7.12 7.47
CA VAL A 196 0.79 6.71 6.08
C VAL A 196 -0.27 5.73 5.61
N ALA A 197 -0.68 4.75 6.45
CA ALA A 197 -1.76 3.82 6.12
C ALA A 197 -3.07 4.54 5.78
N ILE A 198 -3.43 5.58 6.53
CA ILE A 198 -4.65 6.37 6.27
C ILE A 198 -4.51 7.21 4.99
N ILE A 199 -3.34 7.83 4.76
CA ILE A 199 -3.10 8.59 3.52
C ILE A 199 -3.20 7.66 2.29
N LEU A 200 -2.68 6.44 2.38
CA LEU A 200 -2.75 5.47 1.28
C LEU A 200 -4.20 5.09 0.93
N THR A 201 -5.15 5.13 1.88
CA THR A 201 -6.57 4.87 1.56
C THR A 201 -7.16 5.91 0.61
N MET A 202 -6.53 7.08 0.45
CA MET A 202 -6.95 8.09 -0.53
C MET A 202 -6.88 7.59 -1.97
N GLU A 203 -6.12 6.52 -2.23
CA GLU A 203 -6.11 5.84 -3.53
C GLU A 203 -7.52 5.50 -3.99
N VAL A 204 -8.38 5.02 -3.09
CA VAL A 204 -9.77 4.65 -3.39
C VAL A 204 -10.61 5.88 -3.77
N VAL A 205 -10.38 7.01 -3.09
CA VAL A 205 -11.09 8.27 -3.40
C VAL A 205 -10.69 8.79 -4.78
N PHE A 206 -9.40 8.79 -5.09
CA PHE A 206 -8.91 9.20 -6.41
C PHE A 206 -9.37 8.25 -7.51
N ALA A 207 -9.36 6.93 -7.26
CA ALA A 207 -9.87 5.94 -8.21
C ALA A 207 -11.35 6.18 -8.53
N ALA A 208 -12.19 6.39 -7.50
CA ALA A 208 -13.60 6.70 -7.68
C ALA A 208 -13.82 8.03 -8.44
N ALA A 209 -13.03 9.07 -8.11
CA ALA A 209 -13.13 10.36 -8.79
C ALA A 209 -12.76 10.26 -10.28
N ILE A 210 -11.70 9.51 -10.60
CA ILE A 210 -11.27 9.28 -11.99
C ILE A 210 -12.31 8.43 -12.73
N SER A 211 -12.84 7.36 -12.13
CA SER A 211 -13.90 6.53 -12.74
C SER A 211 -15.14 7.34 -13.12
N VAL A 212 -15.54 8.30 -12.27
CA VAL A 212 -16.63 9.21 -12.57
C VAL A 212 -16.25 10.19 -13.68
N ALA A 213 -15.04 10.77 -13.65
CA ALA A 213 -14.57 11.73 -14.64
C ALA A 213 -14.47 11.13 -16.05
N VAL A 214 -14.13 9.84 -16.15
CA VAL A 214 -14.03 9.09 -17.42
C VAL A 214 -15.40 8.51 -17.86
N GLY A 215 -16.44 8.68 -17.03
CA GLY A 215 -17.80 8.22 -17.34
C GLY A 215 -18.02 6.70 -17.16
N GLN A 216 -17.11 6.01 -16.45
CA GLN A 216 -17.27 4.59 -16.13
C GLN A 216 -18.24 4.35 -14.97
N GLU A 217 -18.35 5.33 -14.06
CA GLU A 217 -19.27 5.27 -12.93
C GLU A 217 -20.09 6.55 -12.79
N VAL A 218 -21.30 6.42 -12.23
CA VAL A 218 -22.13 7.57 -11.88
C VAL A 218 -21.79 8.02 -10.46
N LEU A 219 -21.64 9.32 -10.26
CA LEU A 219 -21.39 9.91 -8.95
C LEU A 219 -22.60 9.65 -8.03
N SER A 220 -22.49 8.66 -7.18
CA SER A 220 -23.52 8.32 -6.20
C SER A 220 -23.35 9.12 -4.90
N LEU A 221 -24.44 9.31 -4.17
CA LEU A 221 -24.40 9.93 -2.84
C LEU A 221 -23.48 9.15 -1.89
N GLN A 222 -23.46 7.83 -2.01
CA GLN A 222 -22.57 6.95 -1.23
C GLN A 222 -21.09 7.25 -1.50
N THR A 223 -20.70 7.41 -2.79
CA THR A 223 -19.34 7.75 -3.18
C THR A 223 -18.92 9.13 -2.64
N ILE A 224 -19.83 10.12 -2.66
CA ILE A 224 -19.56 11.45 -2.11
C ILE A 224 -19.37 11.37 -0.59
N ILE A 225 -20.28 10.76 0.14
CA ILE A 225 -20.19 10.64 1.61
C ILE A 225 -18.94 9.88 2.01
N GLY A 226 -18.66 8.74 1.37
CA GLY A 226 -17.49 7.93 1.64
C GLY A 226 -16.19 8.69 1.39
N GLY A 227 -16.08 9.38 0.25
CA GLY A 227 -14.93 10.21 -0.08
C GLY A 227 -14.70 11.35 0.92
N LEU A 228 -15.78 12.04 1.35
CA LEU A 228 -15.70 13.10 2.36
C LEU A 228 -15.25 12.57 3.73
N LEU A 229 -15.71 11.39 4.14
CA LEU A 229 -15.28 10.74 5.38
C LEU A 229 -13.80 10.38 5.34
N MET A 230 -13.31 9.86 4.22
CA MET A 230 -11.89 9.52 4.04
C MET A 230 -11.01 10.77 4.01
N LEU A 231 -11.42 11.84 3.31
CA LEU A 231 -10.74 13.14 3.33
C LEU A 231 -10.72 13.72 4.75
N ALA A 232 -11.83 13.67 5.47
CA ALA A 232 -11.90 14.13 6.85
C ALA A 232 -10.96 13.34 7.76
N ALA A 233 -10.83 12.02 7.58
CA ALA A 233 -9.89 11.18 8.31
C ALA A 233 -8.44 11.61 8.06
N MET A 234 -8.06 11.84 6.81
CA MET A 234 -6.73 12.31 6.43
C MET A 234 -6.42 13.68 7.04
N LEU A 235 -7.33 14.66 6.84
CA LEU A 235 -7.16 16.01 7.38
C LEU A 235 -7.10 16.02 8.91
N LEU A 236 -7.92 15.21 9.58
CA LEU A 236 -7.93 15.10 11.03
C LEU A 236 -6.57 14.65 11.60
N ILE A 237 -5.87 13.77 10.90
CA ILE A 237 -4.59 13.22 11.34
C ILE A 237 -3.43 14.14 11.01
N GLU A 238 -3.48 14.80 9.84
CA GLU A 238 -2.42 15.69 9.38
C GLU A 238 -2.58 17.14 9.87
N TRP A 239 -3.72 17.50 10.49
CA TRP A 239 -3.97 18.86 10.96
C TRP A 239 -2.93 19.29 12.00
N PRO A 240 -2.19 20.40 11.75
CA PRO A 240 -1.21 20.92 12.69
C PRO A 240 -1.90 21.34 13.98
N ARG A 241 -1.46 20.80 15.10
CA ARG A 241 -1.98 21.17 16.43
C ARG A 241 -1.10 22.24 17.04
N ASN A 242 -1.72 23.38 17.39
CA ASN A 242 -1.08 24.42 18.17
C ASN A 242 -0.56 23.83 19.50
N GLY A 243 0.77 23.84 19.69
CA GLY A 243 1.43 23.34 20.90
C GLY A 243 2.27 22.07 20.76
N GLN A 244 2.29 21.41 19.61
CA GLN A 244 3.33 20.41 19.33
C GLN A 244 4.54 21.13 18.74
N ASN A 245 5.62 21.22 19.53
CA ASN A 245 6.91 21.67 19.05
C ASN A 245 7.31 20.86 17.83
N SER A 246 7.95 21.49 16.85
CA SER A 246 8.43 20.85 15.61
C SER A 246 9.34 19.65 15.87
N GLU A 247 9.87 19.51 17.09
CA GLU A 247 10.66 18.37 17.56
C GLU A 247 9.82 17.10 17.83
N GLU A 248 8.52 17.21 18.18
CA GLU A 248 7.63 16.04 18.32
C GLU A 248 7.12 15.49 16.99
N LEU A 249 7.33 16.21 15.88
CA LEU A 249 7.03 15.76 14.52
C LEU A 249 8.10 14.82 13.98
N VAL A 250 9.28 14.77 14.61
CA VAL A 250 10.28 13.76 14.28
C VAL A 250 9.79 12.44 14.89
N TYR A 251 9.36 11.55 14.00
CA TYR A 251 8.98 10.18 14.34
C TYR A 251 10.14 9.51 15.11
N GLU A 252 9.95 9.22 16.39
CA GLU A 252 10.87 8.34 17.11
C GLU A 252 10.84 6.97 16.45
N PRO A 253 11.95 6.51 15.85
CA PRO A 253 11.99 5.19 15.24
C PRO A 253 11.59 4.13 16.28
N MET A 254 10.84 3.13 15.82
CA MET A 254 10.39 2.04 16.69
C MET A 254 11.60 1.35 17.31
N PRO A 255 11.56 0.97 18.60
CA PRO A 255 12.68 0.32 19.27
C PRO A 255 13.08 -0.98 18.55
N HIS A 256 14.38 -1.22 18.52
CA HIS A 256 15.00 -2.38 17.87
C HIS A 256 14.60 -3.71 18.50
#